data_0ecb3ece3965f5d58c949d6add2f2bd2
#
_entry.id   0ecb3ece3965f5d58c949d6add2f2bd2
#
_cell.length_a   1.000
_cell.length_b   1.000
_cell.length_c   1.000
_cell.angle_alpha   90.00
_cell.angle_beta   90.00
_cell.angle_gamma   90.00
#
_symmetry.space_group_name_H-M   'P 1'
#
loop_
_entity.id
_entity.type
_entity.pdbx_description
1 polymer ?
#
loop_
_entity_poly.entity_id
_entity_poly.type
_entity_poly.pdbx_seq_one_letter_code
_entity_poly.pdbx_strand_id
1 'polypeptide(L)'
;MKLFKSLLVAPATLGLLAPLSATANEVTINDFNPAEELAVTNSRVDGLEARLNNFEAGSFSETATASFSTDFAIGYLDGKGISTGVTDGDEDVQAVYSFQIDLNTSFTGEDSLDISLDAGNGPTNNAGSSTSPLAEFDLNNTADALTVDGVSYTFPIGDSLTAIVGDNTDGSALFTTACVYGGPSNTLDDCGNVNAGITSKDGAMFGASYDFGNGFTAAIGYAGDETGIMTKEKLDEYGANVAYSADNYAVSVTYGTTEAGTNGVNENVYTAINGYYSFDNGLNISAGYEFGDIGGAAATADESINYFVGVNGEVGPGELGAALGTSGGQIEGQTEELMYEAYYSYPVNDGMTVTPLVYVKEKAAAGTPDETGVMVKTSFSF
;
A
#
# COMPACT_ATOMS: atom_id res chain seq x y z
N MET A 1 16.43 19.85 -34.77
CA MET A 1 17.85 19.50 -34.71
C MET A 1 18.83 20.69 -34.56
N LYS A 2 18.38 21.95 -34.37
CA LYS A 2 19.25 23.10 -34.11
C LYS A 2 19.39 23.44 -32.61
N LEU A 3 18.48 23.00 -31.74
CA LEU A 3 18.58 23.26 -30.28
C LEU A 3 19.59 22.37 -29.57
N PHE A 4 19.78 21.13 -30.02
CA PHE A 4 20.74 20.21 -29.40
C PHE A 4 22.22 20.56 -29.62
N LYS A 5 22.52 21.35 -30.66
CA LYS A 5 23.91 21.78 -30.92
C LYS A 5 24.38 22.93 -30.01
N SER A 6 23.44 23.71 -29.46
CA SER A 6 23.79 24.81 -28.55
C SER A 6 23.96 24.35 -27.10
N LEU A 7 23.34 23.21 -26.70
CA LEU A 7 23.49 22.69 -25.34
C LEU A 7 24.83 21.96 -25.12
N LEU A 8 25.44 21.43 -26.18
CA LEU A 8 26.72 20.73 -26.09
C LEU A 8 27.95 21.67 -26.13
N VAL A 9 27.77 22.94 -26.52
CA VAL A 9 28.87 23.91 -26.58
C VAL A 9 28.99 24.69 -25.27
N ALA A 10 27.92 24.84 -24.49
CA ALA A 10 27.94 25.60 -23.24
C ALA A 10 28.89 25.05 -22.15
N PRO A 11 28.98 23.71 -21.92
CA PRO A 11 29.92 23.19 -20.93
C PRO A 11 31.39 23.27 -21.37
N ALA A 12 31.67 23.26 -22.68
CA ALA A 12 33.04 23.34 -23.19
C ALA A 12 33.62 24.76 -23.12
N THR A 13 32.78 25.79 -23.17
CA THR A 13 33.26 27.20 -23.07
C THR A 13 33.44 27.63 -21.61
N LEU A 14 32.73 27.01 -20.63
CA LEU A 14 32.99 27.27 -19.21
C LEU A 14 34.30 26.65 -18.73
N GLY A 15 34.77 25.56 -19.33
CA GLY A 15 36.07 24.96 -19.02
C GLY A 15 37.28 25.76 -19.50
N LEU A 16 37.08 26.67 -20.48
CA LEU A 16 38.15 27.52 -21.02
C LEU A 16 38.33 28.84 -20.27
N LEU A 17 37.45 29.15 -19.30
CA LEU A 17 37.55 30.34 -18.43
C LEU A 17 38.10 29.99 -17.05
N ALA A 18 38.71 28.81 -16.87
CA ALA A 18 39.47 28.53 -15.66
C ALA A 18 40.61 29.58 -15.50
N PRO A 19 40.71 30.26 -14.36
CA PRO A 19 41.75 31.24 -14.18
C PRO A 19 43.13 30.59 -14.30
N LEU A 20 43.93 31.10 -15.20
CA LEU A 20 45.33 30.74 -15.33
C LEU A 20 46.06 31.12 -14.03
N SER A 21 46.54 30.10 -13.35
CA SER A 21 47.50 30.16 -12.26
C SER A 21 47.17 31.10 -11.08
N ALA A 22 46.56 30.52 -10.05
CA ALA A 22 46.88 30.98 -8.71
C ALA A 22 48.34 30.60 -8.42
N THR A 23 49.25 31.54 -8.46
CA THR A 23 50.56 31.37 -7.84
C THR A 23 50.35 31.23 -6.35
N ALA A 24 50.52 30.01 -5.83
CA ALA A 24 50.59 29.80 -4.40
C ALA A 24 51.82 30.60 -3.89
N ASN A 25 51.59 31.71 -3.20
CA ASN A 25 52.63 32.30 -2.38
C ASN A 25 52.96 31.28 -1.30
N GLU A 26 54.22 30.87 -1.18
CA GLU A 26 54.68 30.13 0.00
C GLU A 26 54.41 30.98 1.23
N VAL A 27 53.38 30.56 2.02
CA VAL A 27 53.11 31.14 3.33
C VAL A 27 54.19 30.62 4.28
N THR A 28 55.13 31.47 4.65
CA THR A 28 56.13 31.11 5.66
C THR A 28 55.46 31.06 7.05
N ILE A 29 55.90 30.14 7.93
CA ILE A 29 55.35 29.94 9.28
C ILE A 29 55.32 31.26 10.10
N ASN A 30 56.13 32.25 9.73
CA ASN A 30 56.16 33.57 10.36
C ASN A 30 54.98 34.49 9.98
N ASP A 31 54.23 34.18 8.92
CA ASP A 31 53.04 34.94 8.50
C ASP A 31 51.75 34.33 9.02
N PHE A 32 51.83 33.21 9.75
CA PHE A 32 50.66 32.56 10.34
C PHE A 32 50.19 33.32 11.58
N ASN A 33 49.10 34.05 11.44
CA ASN A 33 48.41 34.72 12.54
C ASN A 33 47.19 33.89 13.00
N PRO A 34 47.32 33.10 14.10
CA PRO A 34 46.25 32.22 14.53
C PRO A 34 44.93 32.96 14.86
N ALA A 35 45.02 34.23 15.26
CA ALA A 35 43.85 35.04 15.59
C ALA A 35 43.08 35.45 14.33
N GLU A 36 43.79 35.76 13.24
CA GLU A 36 43.22 36.14 11.95
C GLU A 36 42.59 34.93 11.24
N GLU A 37 43.29 33.79 11.25
CA GLU A 37 42.76 32.53 10.72
C GLU A 37 41.51 32.03 11.48
N LEU A 38 41.52 32.19 12.82
CA LEU A 38 40.38 31.87 13.65
C LEU A 38 39.19 32.80 13.34
N ALA A 39 39.44 34.10 13.16
CA ALA A 39 38.38 35.04 12.80
C ALA A 39 37.77 34.74 11.42
N VAL A 40 38.60 34.38 10.43
CA VAL A 40 38.14 33.97 9.10
C VAL A 40 37.32 32.67 9.19
N THR A 41 37.83 31.72 9.96
CA THR A 41 37.13 30.44 10.15
C THR A 41 35.78 30.62 10.85
N ASN A 42 35.72 31.41 11.93
CA ASN A 42 34.46 31.73 12.62
C ASN A 42 33.49 32.45 11.68
N SER A 43 33.94 33.43 10.91
CA SER A 43 33.09 34.11 9.93
C SER A 43 32.53 33.16 8.85
N ARG A 44 33.31 32.14 8.46
CA ARG A 44 32.82 31.09 7.54
C ARG A 44 31.83 30.16 8.20
N VAL A 45 32.05 29.80 9.47
CA VAL A 45 31.10 29.00 10.27
C VAL A 45 29.79 29.75 10.47
N ASP A 46 29.83 31.02 10.89
CA ASP A 46 28.66 31.88 11.03
C ASP A 46 27.89 32.01 9.69
N GLY A 47 28.60 32.11 8.58
CA GLY A 47 28.00 32.15 7.25
C GLY A 47 27.39 30.82 6.80
N LEU A 48 27.97 29.70 7.22
CA LEU A 48 27.41 28.37 6.97
C LEU A 48 26.18 28.10 7.86
N GLU A 49 26.26 28.49 9.13
CA GLU A 49 25.12 28.39 10.06
C GLU A 49 23.94 29.25 9.60
N ALA A 50 24.18 30.48 9.15
CA ALA A 50 23.12 31.33 8.60
C ALA A 50 22.50 30.75 7.32
N ARG A 51 23.28 30.07 6.49
CA ARG A 51 22.78 29.39 5.29
C ARG A 51 22.02 28.12 5.65
N LEU A 52 22.48 27.36 6.66
CA LEU A 52 21.79 26.18 7.16
C LEU A 52 20.44 26.58 7.76
N ASN A 53 20.41 27.59 8.64
CA ASN A 53 19.16 28.12 9.21
C ASN A 53 18.20 28.65 8.15
N ASN A 54 18.68 29.26 7.08
CA ASN A 54 17.83 29.69 5.96
C ASN A 54 17.35 28.50 5.13
N PHE A 55 18.13 27.44 5.02
CA PHE A 55 17.74 26.21 4.34
C PHE A 55 16.70 25.45 5.18
N GLU A 56 16.92 25.33 6.48
CA GLU A 56 15.95 24.72 7.44
C GLU A 56 14.66 25.53 7.51
N ALA A 57 14.70 26.86 7.48
CA ALA A 57 13.49 27.70 7.47
C ALA A 57 12.71 27.65 6.15
N GLY A 58 13.32 27.19 5.06
CA GLY A 58 12.71 27.12 3.72
C GLY A 58 12.49 25.71 3.18
N SER A 59 13.01 24.69 3.87
CA SER A 59 12.81 23.28 3.52
C SER A 59 11.79 22.64 4.46
N PHE A 60 11.20 21.51 4.03
CA PHE A 60 10.50 20.60 4.94
C PHE A 60 11.42 20.36 6.14
N SER A 61 10.84 20.41 7.37
CA SER A 61 11.61 20.15 8.59
C SER A 61 12.26 18.77 8.51
N GLU A 62 13.30 18.51 9.30
CA GLU A 62 13.90 17.17 9.39
C GLU A 62 12.89 16.08 9.79
N THR A 63 11.72 16.48 10.28
CA THR A 63 10.61 15.61 10.65
C THR A 63 9.60 15.39 9.52
N ALA A 64 9.72 16.08 8.38
CA ALA A 64 8.83 15.88 7.23
C ALA A 64 9.57 15.13 6.12
N THR A 65 9.04 13.99 5.72
CA THR A 65 9.54 13.18 4.60
C THR A 65 8.51 13.11 3.49
N ALA A 66 8.98 12.92 2.27
CA ALA A 66 8.14 12.63 1.12
C ALA A 66 8.72 11.40 0.42
N SER A 67 7.88 10.41 0.17
CA SER A 67 8.20 9.25 -0.65
C SER A 67 7.37 9.27 -1.92
N PHE A 68 7.91 8.72 -2.97
CA PHE A 68 7.28 8.64 -4.28
C PHE A 68 7.35 7.20 -4.77
N SER A 69 6.22 6.70 -5.26
CA SER A 69 6.17 5.42 -5.93
C SER A 69 5.46 5.54 -7.27
N THR A 70 5.85 4.70 -8.20
CA THR A 70 5.21 4.61 -9.52
C THR A 70 5.23 3.17 -9.98
N ASP A 71 4.06 2.66 -10.35
CA ASP A 71 3.89 1.35 -10.93
C ASP A 71 3.50 1.48 -12.40
N PHE A 72 4.12 0.67 -13.24
CA PHE A 72 3.69 0.41 -14.61
C PHE A 72 3.33 -1.05 -14.75
N ALA A 73 2.13 -1.34 -15.22
CA ALA A 73 1.69 -2.69 -15.44
C ALA A 73 1.28 -2.92 -16.90
N ILE A 74 1.59 -4.12 -17.39
CA ILE A 74 1.16 -4.63 -18.69
C ILE A 74 0.64 -6.05 -18.49
N GLY A 75 -0.49 -6.40 -19.13
CA GLY A 75 -1.08 -7.72 -18.96
C GLY A 75 -2.10 -8.08 -20.03
N TYR A 76 -2.45 -9.38 -20.01
CA TYR A 76 -3.40 -10.02 -20.90
C TYR A 76 -4.31 -10.94 -20.08
N LEU A 77 -5.60 -10.99 -20.41
CA LEU A 77 -6.59 -11.88 -19.82
C LEU A 77 -7.20 -12.78 -20.90
N ASP A 78 -7.17 -14.10 -20.68
CA ASP A 78 -7.84 -15.11 -21.47
C ASP A 78 -9.01 -15.72 -20.69
N GLY A 79 -9.99 -16.25 -21.40
CA GLY A 79 -11.15 -16.94 -20.79
C GLY A 79 -12.26 -16.02 -20.33
N LYS A 80 -12.23 -14.76 -20.72
CA LYS A 80 -13.29 -13.81 -20.40
C LYS A 80 -14.64 -14.30 -20.90
N GLY A 81 -15.55 -14.52 -19.99
CA GLY A 81 -16.93 -14.92 -20.31
C GLY A 81 -17.61 -13.88 -21.20
N ILE A 82 -18.20 -14.33 -22.28
CA ILE A 82 -19.04 -13.51 -23.14
C ILE A 82 -20.27 -13.09 -22.33
N SER A 83 -20.15 -12.04 -21.53
CA SER A 83 -21.30 -11.31 -21.02
C SER A 83 -22.00 -10.70 -22.22
N THR A 84 -23.26 -11.06 -22.42
CA THR A 84 -24.09 -10.62 -23.56
C THR A 84 -24.03 -9.10 -23.71
N GLY A 85 -23.22 -8.63 -24.66
CA GLY A 85 -23.10 -7.22 -25.02
C GLY A 85 -21.68 -6.64 -25.07
N VAL A 86 -20.66 -7.41 -24.73
CA VAL A 86 -19.25 -7.00 -24.87
C VAL A 86 -18.75 -7.50 -26.23
N THR A 87 -18.35 -6.59 -27.08
CA THR A 87 -17.76 -6.89 -28.38
C THR A 87 -16.32 -7.40 -28.22
N ASP A 88 -15.91 -8.27 -29.07
CA ASP A 88 -14.66 -8.97 -29.38
C ASP A 88 -13.35 -8.14 -29.25
N GLY A 89 -13.14 -7.40 -28.18
CA GLY A 89 -11.99 -6.50 -27.99
C GLY A 89 -11.37 -6.55 -26.59
N ASP A 90 -11.87 -7.42 -25.73
CA ASP A 90 -11.48 -7.43 -24.32
C ASP A 90 -10.33 -8.40 -23.99
N GLU A 91 -9.84 -9.15 -24.95
CA GLU A 91 -8.65 -10.01 -24.87
C GLU A 91 -7.36 -9.28 -25.33
N ASP A 92 -7.37 -7.95 -25.38
CA ASP A 92 -6.22 -7.17 -25.80
C ASP A 92 -5.20 -7.02 -24.65
N VAL A 93 -3.93 -6.87 -25.02
CA VAL A 93 -2.88 -6.48 -24.08
C VAL A 93 -3.14 -5.06 -23.62
N GLN A 94 -3.25 -4.90 -22.32
CA GLN A 94 -3.49 -3.60 -21.67
C GLN A 94 -2.23 -3.11 -20.96
N ALA A 95 -2.08 -1.81 -20.85
CA ALA A 95 -1.01 -1.17 -20.10
C ALA A 95 -1.54 0.04 -19.33
N VAL A 96 -1.19 0.13 -18.05
CA VAL A 96 -1.63 1.18 -17.14
C VAL A 96 -0.50 1.62 -16.22
N TYR A 97 -0.70 2.73 -15.52
CA TYR A 97 0.20 3.19 -14.48
C TYR A 97 -0.55 3.61 -13.22
N SER A 98 0.17 3.63 -12.12
CA SER A 98 -0.22 4.21 -10.84
C SER A 98 0.93 5.03 -10.30
N PHE A 99 0.63 6.12 -9.62
CA PHE A 99 1.60 7.00 -9.00
C PHE A 99 1.09 7.43 -7.63
N GLN A 100 1.96 7.42 -6.63
CA GLN A 100 1.62 7.82 -5.26
C GLN A 100 2.71 8.72 -4.68
N ILE A 101 2.27 9.68 -3.88
CA ILE A 101 3.10 10.54 -3.04
C ILE A 101 2.61 10.40 -1.61
N ASP A 102 3.49 9.97 -0.71
CA ASP A 102 3.21 9.95 0.72
C ASP A 102 4.02 11.03 1.42
N LEU A 103 3.32 11.90 2.11
CA LEU A 103 3.90 12.93 2.97
C LEU A 103 3.73 12.50 4.41
N ASN A 104 4.84 12.33 5.11
CA ASN A 104 4.86 11.98 6.52
C ASN A 104 5.54 13.08 7.33
N THR A 105 4.96 13.47 8.45
CA THR A 105 5.57 14.42 9.38
C THR A 105 5.20 14.09 10.82
N SER A 106 6.07 14.47 11.75
CA SER A 106 5.85 14.31 13.19
C SER A 106 5.94 15.67 13.88
N PHE A 107 5.08 15.91 14.88
CA PHE A 107 5.10 17.12 15.71
C PHE A 107 5.84 16.91 17.03
N THR A 108 5.87 15.67 17.52
CA THR A 108 6.48 15.32 18.83
C THR A 108 7.67 14.40 18.69
N GLY A 109 7.88 13.78 17.51
CA GLY A 109 8.88 12.76 17.24
C GLY A 109 8.40 11.34 17.54
N GLU A 110 7.20 11.18 18.14
CA GLU A 110 6.57 9.89 18.46
C GLU A 110 5.21 9.71 17.78
N ASP A 111 4.72 10.73 17.10
CA ASP A 111 3.47 10.78 16.33
C ASP A 111 3.75 10.81 14.83
N SER A 112 2.72 10.56 14.03
CA SER A 112 2.77 10.63 12.58
C SER A 112 1.52 11.30 12.02
N LEU A 113 1.70 12.35 11.21
CA LEU A 113 0.68 12.86 10.31
C LEU A 113 1.04 12.36 8.89
N ASP A 114 0.15 11.59 8.32
CA ASP A 114 0.31 10.99 7.00
C ASP A 114 -0.71 11.57 6.04
N ILE A 115 -0.25 11.97 4.84
CA ILE A 115 -1.08 12.49 3.76
C ILE A 115 -0.68 11.76 2.50
N SER A 116 -1.58 10.97 1.93
CA SER A 116 -1.38 10.26 0.68
C SER A 116 -2.08 10.95 -0.48
N LEU A 117 -1.37 11.09 -1.58
CA LEU A 117 -1.85 11.63 -2.86
C LEU A 117 -1.60 10.59 -3.94
N ASP A 118 -2.59 10.33 -4.76
CA ASP A 118 -2.50 9.35 -5.82
C ASP A 118 -2.95 9.88 -7.18
N ALA A 119 -2.48 9.23 -8.23
CA ALA A 119 -2.94 9.40 -9.60
C ALA A 119 -2.73 8.11 -10.39
N GLY A 120 -3.60 7.82 -11.34
CA GLY A 120 -3.45 6.67 -12.20
C GLY A 120 -4.59 6.49 -13.19
N ASN A 121 -4.38 5.56 -14.10
CA ASN A 121 -5.36 5.10 -15.07
C ASN A 121 -5.59 3.57 -14.95
N GLY A 122 -5.41 3.02 -13.77
CA GLY A 122 -5.71 1.64 -13.46
C GLY A 122 -7.17 1.29 -13.77
N PRO A 123 -7.49 0.04 -14.02
CA PRO A 123 -8.88 -0.38 -14.19
C PRO A 123 -9.58 -0.35 -12.81
N THR A 124 -10.84 0.04 -12.81
CA THR A 124 -11.67 -0.06 -11.61
C THR A 124 -11.79 -1.51 -11.19
N ASN A 125 -11.40 -1.80 -9.95
CA ASN A 125 -11.60 -3.10 -9.33
C ASN A 125 -12.98 -3.14 -8.68
N ASN A 126 -14.03 -3.27 -9.50
CA ASN A 126 -15.35 -3.55 -8.96
C ASN A 126 -15.52 -5.07 -8.89
N ALA A 127 -15.65 -5.63 -7.70
CA ALA A 127 -15.88 -7.05 -7.48
C ALA A 127 -16.91 -7.60 -8.49
N GLY A 128 -16.44 -8.47 -9.38
CA GLY A 128 -17.27 -9.11 -10.42
C GLY A 128 -17.50 -8.32 -11.70
N SER A 129 -16.95 -7.14 -11.89
CA SER A 129 -17.19 -6.28 -13.07
C SER A 129 -15.93 -5.89 -13.86
N SER A 130 -14.73 -6.10 -13.34
CA SER A 130 -13.53 -5.74 -14.10
C SER A 130 -13.27 -6.72 -15.23
N THR A 131 -13.03 -6.15 -16.37
CA THR A 131 -12.73 -6.86 -17.62
C THR A 131 -11.24 -6.82 -17.95
N SER A 132 -10.45 -6.26 -17.06
CA SER A 132 -9.01 -6.09 -17.24
C SER A 132 -8.22 -7.05 -16.36
N PRO A 133 -7.19 -7.73 -16.90
CA PRO A 133 -6.27 -8.52 -16.09
C PRO A 133 -5.56 -7.67 -15.03
N LEU A 134 -5.36 -6.39 -15.34
CA LEU A 134 -4.61 -5.46 -14.52
C LEU A 134 -5.38 -5.00 -13.28
N ALA A 135 -6.68 -5.32 -13.17
CA ALA A 135 -7.46 -5.10 -11.95
C ALA A 135 -6.91 -5.84 -10.73
N GLU A 136 -6.23 -6.97 -10.96
CA GLU A 136 -5.58 -7.72 -9.88
C GLU A 136 -4.36 -7.03 -9.28
N PHE A 137 -3.82 -6.00 -9.90
CA PHE A 137 -2.75 -5.21 -9.29
C PHE A 137 -3.23 -4.02 -8.45
N ASP A 138 -4.54 -3.80 -8.39
CA ASP A 138 -5.18 -2.72 -7.62
C ASP A 138 -4.50 -1.34 -7.82
N LEU A 139 -4.28 -0.98 -9.08
CA LEU A 139 -3.64 0.28 -9.43
C LEU A 139 -4.64 1.43 -9.41
N ASN A 140 -4.23 2.58 -8.88
CA ASN A 140 -5.06 3.77 -8.74
C ASN A 140 -5.81 4.14 -10.03
N ASN A 141 -7.09 4.43 -9.90
CA ASN A 141 -7.97 4.85 -11.00
C ASN A 141 -8.59 6.23 -10.69
N THR A 142 -7.82 7.26 -10.90
CA THR A 142 -8.23 8.65 -10.69
C THR A 142 -8.52 9.39 -12.00
N ALA A 143 -8.58 8.67 -13.12
CA ALA A 143 -8.68 9.24 -14.48
C ALA A 143 -7.57 10.28 -14.76
N ASP A 144 -6.33 9.95 -14.38
CA ASP A 144 -5.14 10.81 -14.52
C ASP A 144 -5.14 12.08 -13.63
N ALA A 145 -6.10 12.25 -12.74
CA ALA A 145 -6.12 13.37 -11.81
C ALA A 145 -5.30 13.04 -10.55
N LEU A 146 -4.58 14.02 -10.03
CA LEU A 146 -3.97 13.90 -8.70
C LEU A 146 -5.04 14.18 -7.65
N THR A 147 -5.30 13.21 -6.79
CA THR A 147 -6.32 13.27 -5.74
C THR A 147 -5.73 13.04 -4.36
N VAL A 148 -6.43 13.44 -3.32
CA VAL A 148 -6.12 13.03 -1.95
C VAL A 148 -6.66 11.62 -1.77
N ASP A 149 -5.78 10.68 -1.46
CA ASP A 149 -6.14 9.30 -1.19
C ASP A 149 -6.55 9.12 0.27
N GLY A 150 -5.81 9.73 1.21
CA GLY A 150 -6.15 9.70 2.61
C GLY A 150 -5.33 10.68 3.45
N VAL A 151 -5.88 11.00 4.63
CA VAL A 151 -5.20 11.80 5.67
C VAL A 151 -5.41 11.15 7.01
N SER A 152 -4.33 10.83 7.74
CA SER A 152 -4.43 10.26 9.07
C SER A 152 -3.41 10.87 10.03
N TYR A 153 -3.77 10.83 11.33
CA TYR A 153 -2.87 11.22 12.40
C TYR A 153 -2.84 10.13 13.46
N THR A 154 -1.66 9.53 13.63
CA THR A 154 -1.38 8.46 14.58
C THR A 154 -0.53 8.99 15.72
N PHE A 155 -0.91 8.74 16.96
CA PHE A 155 -0.19 9.23 18.13
C PHE A 155 -0.24 8.24 19.30
N PRO A 156 0.86 8.17 20.11
CA PRO A 156 0.90 7.36 21.32
C PRO A 156 0.15 8.03 22.48
N ILE A 157 -0.44 7.22 23.34
CA ILE A 157 -1.04 7.62 24.62
C ILE A 157 -0.39 6.79 25.72
N GLY A 158 0.66 7.33 26.33
CA GLY A 158 1.53 6.58 27.22
C GLY A 158 2.37 5.54 26.47
N ASP A 159 2.77 4.46 27.15
CA ASP A 159 3.78 3.53 26.64
C ASP A 159 3.21 2.37 25.82
N SER A 160 1.89 2.15 25.84
CA SER A 160 1.28 0.93 25.30
C SER A 160 0.05 1.16 24.43
N LEU A 161 -0.53 2.35 24.45
CA LEU A 161 -1.72 2.67 23.67
C LEU A 161 -1.34 3.57 22.49
N THR A 162 -1.73 3.19 21.29
CA THR A 162 -1.64 4.00 20.08
C THR A 162 -3.05 4.32 19.61
N ALA A 163 -3.30 5.56 19.24
CA ALA A 163 -4.57 6.00 18.66
C ALA A 163 -4.36 6.59 17.26
N ILE A 164 -5.37 6.48 16.44
CA ILE A 164 -5.39 7.03 15.08
C ILE A 164 -6.74 7.71 14.83
N VAL A 165 -6.70 8.81 14.11
CA VAL A 165 -7.86 9.49 13.54
C VAL A 165 -7.55 9.86 12.09
N GLY A 166 -8.52 9.84 11.22
CA GLY A 166 -8.28 10.14 9.81
C GLY A 166 -9.57 10.33 9.02
N ASP A 167 -9.35 10.55 7.76
CA ASP A 167 -10.37 10.68 6.73
C ASP A 167 -9.90 9.95 5.48
N ASN A 168 -10.80 9.23 4.83
CA ASN A 168 -10.50 8.43 3.63
C ASN A 168 -9.35 7.41 3.83
N THR A 169 -9.31 6.79 5.02
CA THR A 169 -8.35 5.75 5.39
C THR A 169 -9.04 4.63 6.16
N ASP A 170 -8.40 3.47 6.27
CA ASP A 170 -9.00 2.28 6.86
C ASP A 170 -9.20 2.38 8.37
N GLY A 171 -10.41 2.11 8.85
CA GLY A 171 -10.70 1.97 10.28
C GLY A 171 -9.91 0.85 10.94
N SER A 172 -9.45 -0.13 10.19
CA SER A 172 -8.60 -1.24 10.62
C SER A 172 -7.09 -0.96 10.52
N ALA A 173 -6.65 0.28 10.27
CA ALA A 173 -5.24 0.64 10.08
C ALA A 173 -4.30 0.23 11.24
N LEU A 174 -4.83 0.08 12.46
CA LEU A 174 -4.08 -0.41 13.63
C LEU A 174 -4.31 -1.89 13.94
N PHE A 175 -5.01 -2.64 13.09
CA PHE A 175 -5.21 -4.07 13.27
C PHE A 175 -3.95 -4.85 12.86
N THR A 176 -3.73 -5.98 13.48
CA THR A 176 -2.67 -6.91 13.11
C THR A 176 -3.28 -8.12 12.44
N THR A 177 -3.20 -8.20 11.11
CA THR A 177 -3.52 -9.41 10.37
C THR A 177 -2.29 -10.30 10.30
N ALA A 178 -2.39 -11.51 10.84
CA ALA A 178 -1.26 -12.45 10.88
C ALA A 178 -1.08 -13.11 9.50
N CYS A 179 -0.45 -12.38 8.59
CA CYS A 179 -0.10 -12.84 7.24
C CYS A 179 1.26 -12.26 6.84
N VAL A 180 2.08 -13.04 6.15
CA VAL A 180 3.36 -12.62 5.57
C VAL A 180 3.43 -12.97 4.07
N TYR A 181 2.34 -13.42 3.49
CA TYR A 181 2.25 -13.60 2.06
C TYR A 181 2.16 -12.24 1.37
N GLY A 182 3.13 -11.95 0.52
CA GLY A 182 3.23 -10.67 -0.21
C GLY A 182 2.81 -10.79 -1.67
N GLY A 183 1.77 -11.57 -1.98
CA GLY A 183 1.25 -11.74 -3.34
C GLY A 183 0.76 -10.41 -3.91
N PRO A 184 0.94 -10.20 -5.22
CA PRO A 184 0.64 -8.94 -5.85
C PRO A 184 -0.81 -8.80 -6.31
N SER A 185 -1.67 -9.81 -6.12
CA SER A 185 -3.06 -9.76 -6.55
C SER A 185 -3.98 -9.26 -5.44
N ASN A 186 -4.86 -8.35 -5.78
CA ASN A 186 -5.88 -7.79 -4.89
C ASN A 186 -6.89 -8.83 -4.34
N THR A 187 -7.06 -9.95 -5.02
CA THR A 187 -8.01 -10.99 -4.56
C THR A 187 -7.43 -11.84 -3.42
N LEU A 188 -6.10 -12.00 -3.33
CA LEU A 188 -5.46 -12.92 -2.39
C LEU A 188 -4.54 -12.24 -1.37
N ASP A 189 -4.29 -10.92 -1.48
CA ASP A 189 -3.42 -10.16 -0.58
C ASP A 189 -3.98 -10.01 0.85
N ASP A 190 -5.30 -10.03 0.99
CA ASP A 190 -6.00 -10.02 2.28
C ASP A 190 -5.83 -11.30 3.10
N CYS A 191 -5.18 -12.32 2.54
CA CYS A 191 -5.01 -13.62 3.21
C CYS A 191 -6.34 -14.24 3.69
N GLY A 192 -7.41 -14.07 2.92
CA GLY A 192 -8.75 -14.59 3.26
C GLY A 192 -9.51 -13.79 4.33
N ASN A 193 -9.00 -12.64 4.75
CA ASN A 193 -9.69 -11.68 5.63
C ASN A 193 -10.36 -10.60 4.76
N VAL A 194 -11.33 -11.00 3.96
CA VAL A 194 -11.91 -10.19 2.87
C VAL A 194 -12.87 -9.10 3.37
N ASN A 195 -13.63 -9.40 4.42
CA ASN A 195 -14.73 -8.53 4.88
C ASN A 195 -14.61 -8.13 6.35
N ALA A 196 -13.82 -8.84 7.18
CA ALA A 196 -13.70 -8.52 8.60
C ALA A 196 -12.74 -7.32 8.85
N GLY A 197 -11.94 -6.92 7.89
CA GLY A 197 -11.25 -5.65 7.89
C GLY A 197 -12.23 -4.50 7.73
N ILE A 198 -12.02 -3.38 8.42
CA ILE A 198 -12.78 -2.17 8.23
C ILE A 198 -12.06 -1.35 7.18
N THR A 199 -12.34 -1.66 5.94
CA THR A 199 -11.77 -0.99 4.79
C THR A 199 -12.80 -0.05 4.21
N SER A 200 -12.45 1.22 4.13
CA SER A 200 -13.11 2.23 3.33
C SER A 200 -14.64 2.40 3.45
N LYS A 201 -15.06 3.18 4.39
CA LYS A 201 -16.07 4.18 4.06
C LYS A 201 -15.29 5.47 3.75
N ASP A 202 -15.48 6.03 2.55
CA ASP A 202 -14.92 7.34 2.18
C ASP A 202 -15.39 8.38 3.21
N GLY A 203 -14.65 8.57 4.30
CA GLY A 203 -15.07 9.44 5.39
C GLY A 203 -14.26 9.28 6.66
N ALA A 204 -14.85 9.69 7.77
CA ALA A 204 -14.17 9.76 9.05
C ALA A 204 -13.84 8.37 9.62
N MET A 205 -12.59 8.20 10.07
CA MET A 205 -12.14 7.00 10.75
C MET A 205 -11.47 7.32 12.08
N PHE A 206 -11.53 6.39 13.01
CA PHE A 206 -10.73 6.40 14.23
C PHE A 206 -10.51 4.98 14.77
N GLY A 207 -9.36 4.80 15.40
CA GLY A 207 -8.98 3.52 15.97
C GLY A 207 -8.03 3.65 17.13
N ALA A 208 -7.85 2.55 17.85
CA ALA A 208 -6.86 2.43 18.90
C ALA A 208 -6.33 1.00 19.00
N SER A 209 -5.03 0.87 19.28
CA SER A 209 -4.35 -0.41 19.53
C SER A 209 -3.62 -0.37 20.85
N TYR A 210 -3.72 -1.45 21.61
CA TYR A 210 -3.01 -1.64 22.87
C TYR A 210 -2.02 -2.79 22.79
N ASP A 211 -0.76 -2.52 23.09
CA ASP A 211 0.28 -3.54 23.24
C ASP A 211 0.35 -4.00 24.71
N PHE A 212 0.00 -5.26 24.96
CA PHE A 212 0.08 -5.88 26.28
C PHE A 212 1.50 -6.30 26.66
N GLY A 213 2.45 -6.21 25.74
CA GLY A 213 3.76 -6.83 25.81
C GLY A 213 3.72 -8.33 25.56
N ASN A 214 4.88 -8.95 25.49
CA ASN A 214 5.01 -10.38 25.23
C ASN A 214 4.32 -10.89 23.93
N GLY A 215 4.20 -10.02 22.94
CA GLY A 215 3.66 -10.32 21.62
C GLY A 215 2.13 -10.23 21.47
N PHE A 216 1.39 -9.91 22.52
CA PHE A 216 -0.07 -9.71 22.43
C PHE A 216 -0.42 -8.26 22.11
N THR A 217 -1.33 -8.09 21.15
CA THR A 217 -1.95 -6.81 20.80
C THR A 217 -3.46 -6.95 20.73
N ALA A 218 -4.18 -5.87 21.02
CA ALA A 218 -5.61 -5.76 20.73
C ALA A 218 -5.93 -4.39 20.16
N ALA A 219 -6.78 -4.33 19.16
CA ALA A 219 -7.18 -3.08 18.51
C ALA A 219 -8.69 -3.01 18.30
N ILE A 220 -9.19 -1.79 18.21
CA ILE A 220 -10.56 -1.47 17.82
C ILE A 220 -10.51 -0.39 16.76
N GLY A 221 -11.52 -0.37 15.89
CA GLY A 221 -11.61 0.61 14.82
C GLY A 221 -13.05 0.92 14.42
N TYR A 222 -13.20 2.05 13.77
CA TYR A 222 -14.43 2.58 13.23
C TYR A 222 -14.15 3.30 11.92
N ALA A 223 -15.04 3.16 10.95
CA ALA A 223 -15.11 4.01 9.76
C ALA A 223 -16.58 4.32 9.44
N GLY A 224 -16.86 5.50 8.92
CA GLY A 224 -18.22 5.93 8.58
C GLY A 224 -18.27 7.20 7.78
N ASP A 225 -19.44 7.45 7.18
CA ASP A 225 -19.70 8.67 6.38
C ASP A 225 -19.51 9.94 7.23
N GLU A 226 -18.66 10.84 6.80
CA GLU A 226 -18.33 12.11 7.48
C GLU A 226 -19.53 13.03 7.70
N THR A 227 -20.58 12.87 6.87
CA THR A 227 -21.80 13.70 6.96
C THR A 227 -22.80 13.17 7.97
N GLY A 228 -22.50 12.06 8.67
CA GLY A 228 -23.43 11.44 9.63
C GLY A 228 -22.80 10.35 10.48
N ILE A 229 -21.69 10.64 11.17
CA ILE A 229 -20.97 9.69 12.04
C ILE A 229 -21.91 9.08 13.08
N MET A 230 -21.98 7.75 13.15
CA MET A 230 -22.80 6.98 14.10
C MET A 230 -24.29 7.34 14.07
N THR A 231 -24.82 7.67 12.88
CA THR A 231 -26.26 7.96 12.71
C THR A 231 -26.94 6.81 11.95
N LYS A 232 -28.24 6.63 12.16
CA LYS A 232 -29.00 5.61 11.45
C LYS A 232 -29.19 5.86 9.95
N GLU A 233 -28.93 7.09 9.52
CA GLU A 233 -29.13 7.53 8.14
C GLU A 233 -27.91 7.25 7.25
N LYS A 234 -26.77 6.87 7.87
CA LYS A 234 -25.52 6.61 7.21
C LYS A 234 -24.99 5.23 7.60
N LEU A 235 -24.11 4.70 6.74
CA LEU A 235 -23.53 3.38 6.98
C LEU A 235 -22.22 3.52 7.76
N ASP A 236 -22.10 2.71 8.79
CA ASP A 236 -20.96 2.66 9.67
C ASP A 236 -20.34 1.25 9.67
N GLU A 237 -19.05 1.19 9.96
CA GLU A 237 -18.28 -0.03 10.15
C GLU A 237 -17.55 0.01 11.50
N TYR A 238 -17.54 -1.10 12.23
CA TYR A 238 -16.77 -1.24 13.46
C TYR A 238 -16.08 -2.59 13.52
N GLY A 239 -14.92 -2.62 14.17
CA GLY A 239 -14.24 -3.88 14.33
C GLY A 239 -13.33 -3.92 15.54
N ALA A 240 -12.89 -5.13 15.80
CA ALA A 240 -11.91 -5.44 16.82
C ALA A 240 -10.96 -6.51 16.32
N ASN A 241 -9.71 -6.41 16.73
CA ASN A 241 -8.68 -7.37 16.39
C ASN A 241 -7.88 -7.75 17.63
N VAL A 242 -7.50 -9.02 17.74
CA VAL A 242 -6.55 -9.51 18.73
C VAL A 242 -5.52 -10.36 18.02
N ALA A 243 -4.24 -10.09 18.28
CA ALA A 243 -3.16 -10.83 17.69
C ALA A 243 -2.11 -11.25 18.73
N TYR A 244 -1.42 -12.33 18.39
CA TYR A 244 -0.22 -12.76 19.06
C TYR A 244 0.88 -12.98 18.04
N SER A 245 2.01 -12.30 18.23
CA SER A 245 3.19 -12.41 17.37
C SER A 245 4.39 -12.93 18.17
N ALA A 246 5.06 -13.91 17.62
CA ALA A 246 6.32 -14.47 18.08
C ALA A 246 7.39 -14.31 17.00
N ASP A 247 8.62 -14.73 17.25
CA ASP A 247 9.76 -14.54 16.32
C ASP A 247 9.52 -15.10 14.93
N ASN A 248 8.81 -16.23 14.83
CA ASN A 248 8.65 -16.97 13.58
C ASN A 248 7.22 -17.38 13.25
N TYR A 249 6.22 -16.90 14.02
CA TYR A 249 4.81 -17.10 13.71
C TYR A 249 3.94 -16.03 14.32
N ALA A 250 2.78 -15.79 13.74
CA ALA A 250 1.71 -15.03 14.38
C ALA A 250 0.37 -15.69 14.14
N VAL A 251 -0.58 -15.33 14.99
CA VAL A 251 -2.00 -15.64 14.82
C VAL A 251 -2.83 -14.41 15.16
N SER A 252 -3.92 -14.20 14.44
CA SER A 252 -4.84 -13.10 14.71
C SER A 252 -6.29 -13.54 14.55
N VAL A 253 -7.18 -12.85 15.25
CA VAL A 253 -8.62 -12.93 15.09
C VAL A 253 -9.12 -11.51 14.88
N THR A 254 -9.83 -11.31 13.78
CA THR A 254 -10.46 -10.04 13.43
C THR A 254 -11.97 -10.21 13.41
N TYR A 255 -12.67 -9.29 14.02
CA TYR A 255 -14.13 -9.21 14.00
C TYR A 255 -14.50 -7.86 13.39
N GLY A 256 -15.36 -7.88 12.38
CA GLY A 256 -15.84 -6.68 11.72
C GLY A 256 -17.36 -6.70 11.55
N THR A 257 -17.98 -5.54 11.63
CA THR A 257 -19.38 -5.35 11.26
C THR A 257 -19.50 -4.22 10.28
N THR A 258 -20.37 -4.37 9.31
CA THR A 258 -20.66 -3.36 8.29
C THR A 258 -22.16 -3.18 8.20
N GLU A 259 -22.63 -1.97 8.44
CA GLU A 259 -24.04 -1.65 8.20
C GLU A 259 -24.34 -1.70 6.71
N ALA A 260 -25.50 -2.26 6.36
CA ALA A 260 -25.93 -2.49 4.99
C ALA A 260 -27.39 -2.08 4.77
N GLY A 261 -27.78 -1.97 3.51
CA GLY A 261 -29.15 -1.59 3.13
C GLY A 261 -29.40 -0.08 3.23
N THR A 262 -30.65 0.31 3.09
CA THR A 262 -31.05 1.72 3.21
C THR A 262 -31.13 2.09 4.69
N ASN A 263 -30.38 3.10 5.10
CA ASN A 263 -30.32 3.62 6.47
C ASN A 263 -29.80 2.57 7.48
N GLY A 264 -28.84 1.73 7.13
CA GLY A 264 -28.22 0.77 8.06
C GLY A 264 -29.19 -0.21 8.72
N VAL A 265 -30.29 -0.57 8.03
CA VAL A 265 -31.31 -1.47 8.60
C VAL A 265 -30.85 -2.92 8.73
N ASN A 266 -29.78 -3.27 8.04
CA ASN A 266 -29.14 -4.58 8.07
C ASN A 266 -27.69 -4.42 8.54
N GLU A 267 -27.15 -5.45 9.15
CA GLU A 267 -25.77 -5.49 9.60
C GLU A 267 -25.15 -6.81 9.12
N ASN A 268 -24.03 -6.70 8.41
CA ASN A 268 -23.20 -7.85 8.09
C ASN A 268 -22.17 -8.02 9.20
N VAL A 269 -21.90 -9.24 9.59
CA VAL A 269 -20.95 -9.57 10.66
C VAL A 269 -19.95 -10.57 10.14
N TYR A 270 -18.67 -10.31 10.32
CA TYR A 270 -17.60 -11.17 9.83
C TYR A 270 -16.59 -11.47 10.92
N THR A 271 -16.02 -12.66 10.88
CA THR A 271 -14.92 -13.06 11.74
C THR A 271 -13.86 -13.76 10.92
N ALA A 272 -12.64 -13.23 10.93
CA ALA A 272 -11.48 -13.82 10.27
C ALA A 272 -10.47 -14.34 11.28
N ILE A 273 -9.84 -15.47 10.95
CA ILE A 273 -8.73 -16.08 11.69
C ILE A 273 -7.56 -16.22 10.71
N ASN A 274 -6.46 -15.57 11.01
CA ASN A 274 -5.26 -15.61 10.18
C ASN A 274 -4.07 -16.15 10.97
N GLY A 275 -3.13 -16.75 10.27
CA GLY A 275 -1.87 -17.18 10.86
C GLY A 275 -0.79 -17.43 9.81
N TYR A 276 0.44 -17.25 10.23
CA TYR A 276 1.60 -17.62 9.43
C TYR A 276 2.67 -18.33 10.24
N TYR A 277 3.56 -19.01 9.54
CA TYR A 277 4.79 -19.57 10.07
C TYR A 277 5.95 -19.34 9.11
N SER A 278 7.03 -18.77 9.62
CA SER A 278 8.29 -18.55 8.91
C SER A 278 9.32 -19.60 9.33
N PHE A 279 9.81 -20.37 8.36
CA PHE A 279 10.83 -21.39 8.59
C PHE A 279 12.24 -20.80 8.53
N ASP A 280 13.20 -21.42 9.22
CA ASP A 280 14.60 -20.97 9.25
C ASP A 280 15.27 -20.94 7.87
N ASN A 281 14.73 -21.63 6.89
CA ASN A 281 15.23 -21.66 5.51
C ASN A 281 14.66 -20.54 4.61
N GLY A 282 13.91 -19.58 5.19
CA GLY A 282 13.31 -18.46 4.48
C GLY A 282 11.99 -18.76 3.77
N LEU A 283 11.44 -19.98 3.91
CA LEU A 283 10.10 -20.30 3.45
C LEU A 283 9.06 -19.78 4.45
N ASN A 284 7.99 -19.16 3.96
CA ASN A 284 6.84 -18.76 4.75
C ASN A 284 5.57 -19.48 4.27
N ILE A 285 4.69 -19.79 5.20
CA ILE A 285 3.35 -20.27 4.93
C ILE A 285 2.37 -19.38 5.66
N SER A 286 1.38 -18.84 4.96
CA SER A 286 0.28 -18.07 5.52
C SER A 286 -1.06 -18.75 5.20
N ALA A 287 -2.01 -18.65 6.11
CA ALA A 287 -3.36 -19.16 5.93
C ALA A 287 -4.38 -18.26 6.62
N GLY A 288 -5.57 -18.17 6.06
CA GLY A 288 -6.69 -17.44 6.64
C GLY A 288 -8.02 -18.10 6.34
N TYR A 289 -8.95 -17.85 7.22
CA TYR A 289 -10.33 -18.32 7.11
C TYR A 289 -11.27 -17.26 7.71
N GLU A 290 -12.23 -16.82 6.92
CA GLU A 290 -13.27 -15.88 7.32
C GLU A 290 -14.64 -16.53 7.18
N PHE A 291 -15.52 -16.25 8.10
CA PHE A 291 -16.92 -16.58 8.03
C PHE A 291 -17.77 -15.39 8.46
N GLY A 292 -18.93 -15.24 7.88
CA GLY A 292 -19.81 -14.10 8.11
C GLY A 292 -21.27 -14.42 7.99
N ASP A 293 -22.07 -13.52 8.54
CA ASP A 293 -23.54 -13.46 8.48
C ASP A 293 -23.94 -12.20 7.72
N ILE A 294 -24.72 -12.34 6.66
CA ILE A 294 -25.15 -11.25 5.79
C ILE A 294 -26.54 -10.80 6.16
N GLY A 295 -26.63 -9.70 6.86
CA GLY A 295 -27.87 -9.14 7.36
C GLY A 295 -28.89 -8.81 6.27
N GLY A 296 -30.13 -9.25 6.47
CA GLY A 296 -31.23 -9.02 5.55
C GLY A 296 -31.24 -9.89 4.29
N ALA A 297 -30.28 -10.80 4.16
CA ALA A 297 -30.29 -11.82 3.12
C ALA A 297 -31.37 -12.92 3.40
N ALA A 298 -31.68 -13.72 2.39
CA ALA A 298 -32.56 -14.87 2.59
C ALA A 298 -31.80 -15.94 3.37
N ALA A 299 -32.50 -16.71 4.25
CA ALA A 299 -31.89 -17.75 5.07
C ALA A 299 -31.20 -18.91 4.30
N THR A 300 -31.08 -18.83 3.01
CA THR A 300 -30.34 -19.75 2.12
C THR A 300 -29.18 -19.08 1.42
N ALA A 301 -28.84 -17.85 1.82
CA ALA A 301 -27.78 -17.03 1.24
C ALA A 301 -27.30 -15.97 2.26
N ASP A 302 -27.42 -16.24 3.55
CA ASP A 302 -27.08 -15.35 4.65
C ASP A 302 -25.70 -15.66 5.27
N GLU A 303 -25.06 -16.77 4.90
CA GLU A 303 -23.69 -17.07 5.31
C GLU A 303 -22.67 -16.76 4.21
N SER A 304 -21.50 -16.27 4.59
CA SER A 304 -20.34 -16.12 3.71
C SER A 304 -19.13 -16.85 4.28
N ILE A 305 -18.27 -17.35 3.39
CA ILE A 305 -17.04 -18.05 3.74
C ILE A 305 -15.94 -17.60 2.79
N ASN A 306 -14.77 -17.26 3.35
CA ASN A 306 -13.57 -17.05 2.59
C ASN A 306 -12.41 -17.85 3.20
N TYR A 307 -11.48 -18.28 2.37
CA TYR A 307 -10.27 -18.92 2.84
C TYR A 307 -9.11 -18.70 1.89
N PHE A 308 -7.91 -18.83 2.44
CA PHE A 308 -6.66 -18.57 1.77
C PHE A 308 -5.57 -19.49 2.30
N VAL A 309 -4.68 -19.92 1.42
CA VAL A 309 -3.39 -20.52 1.76
C VAL A 309 -2.36 -20.04 0.76
N GLY A 310 -1.27 -19.47 1.25
CA GLY A 310 -0.16 -18.99 0.44
C GLY A 310 1.19 -19.46 0.99
N VAL A 311 2.15 -19.57 0.09
CA VAL A 311 3.55 -19.86 0.40
C VAL A 311 4.42 -18.89 -0.38
N ASN A 312 5.43 -18.33 0.27
CA ASN A 312 6.43 -17.48 -0.37
C ASN A 312 7.80 -17.68 0.26
N GLY A 313 8.83 -17.30 -0.48
CA GLY A 313 10.20 -17.39 0.02
C GLY A 313 11.23 -16.92 -0.98
N GLU A 314 12.44 -16.68 -0.49
CA GLU A 314 13.55 -16.22 -1.32
C GLU A 314 14.02 -17.30 -2.31
N VAL A 315 14.07 -16.95 -3.58
CA VAL A 315 14.60 -17.79 -4.66
C VAL A 315 15.55 -16.97 -5.52
N GLY A 316 16.84 -17.24 -5.39
CA GLY A 316 17.87 -16.45 -6.05
C GLY A 316 17.91 -15.01 -5.50
N PRO A 317 17.86 -13.99 -6.35
CA PRO A 317 17.85 -12.59 -5.90
C PRO A 317 16.46 -12.02 -5.58
N GLY A 318 15.40 -12.78 -5.77
CA GLY A 318 14.03 -12.33 -5.60
C GLY A 318 13.19 -13.27 -4.76
N GLU A 319 11.91 -12.96 -4.67
CA GLU A 319 10.91 -13.75 -3.94
C GLU A 319 9.98 -14.47 -4.92
N LEU A 320 9.79 -15.76 -4.70
CA LEU A 320 8.78 -16.58 -5.37
C LEU A 320 7.61 -16.82 -4.42
N GLY A 321 6.40 -16.63 -4.88
CA GLY A 321 5.19 -16.95 -4.14
C GLY A 321 4.17 -17.69 -4.99
N ALA A 322 3.31 -18.44 -4.31
CA ALA A 322 2.14 -19.09 -4.88
C ALA A 322 1.03 -19.19 -3.83
N ALA A 323 -0.19 -18.96 -4.23
CA ALA A 323 -1.35 -19.04 -3.35
C ALA A 323 -2.59 -19.60 -4.04
N LEU A 324 -3.52 -20.02 -3.21
CA LEU A 324 -4.89 -20.30 -3.58
C LEU A 324 -5.84 -19.76 -2.51
N GLY A 325 -7.01 -19.33 -2.94
CA GLY A 325 -8.06 -18.88 -2.03
C GLY A 325 -9.38 -18.70 -2.76
N THR A 326 -10.39 -18.29 -2.04
CA THR A 326 -11.68 -17.92 -2.63
C THR A 326 -11.53 -16.67 -3.50
N SER A 327 -12.24 -16.63 -4.62
CA SER A 327 -12.27 -15.48 -5.52
C SER A 327 -13.31 -14.45 -5.06
N GLY A 328 -12.98 -13.68 -4.01
CA GLY A 328 -13.91 -12.78 -3.34
C GLY A 328 -14.86 -13.51 -2.36
N GLY A 329 -15.85 -12.78 -1.84
CA GLY A 329 -16.79 -13.30 -0.86
C GLY A 329 -17.66 -14.41 -1.43
N GLN A 330 -17.57 -15.61 -0.87
CA GLN A 330 -18.40 -16.75 -1.24
C GLN A 330 -19.65 -16.78 -0.36
N ILE A 331 -20.80 -16.80 -0.98
CA ILE A 331 -22.11 -16.77 -0.30
C ILE A 331 -22.73 -18.15 -0.36
N GLU A 332 -23.38 -18.56 0.73
CA GLU A 332 -24.13 -19.83 0.82
C GLU A 332 -25.08 -20.03 -0.36
N GLY A 333 -25.12 -21.24 -0.88
CA GLY A 333 -25.99 -21.63 -2.02
C GLY A 333 -25.42 -21.23 -3.39
N GLN A 334 -24.32 -20.50 -3.44
CA GLN A 334 -23.59 -20.25 -4.68
C GLN A 334 -22.54 -21.35 -4.92
N THR A 335 -22.13 -21.52 -6.16
CA THR A 335 -21.00 -22.39 -6.49
C THR A 335 -19.71 -21.66 -6.13
N GLU A 336 -18.86 -22.35 -5.38
CA GLU A 336 -17.55 -21.81 -4.99
C GLU A 336 -16.70 -21.48 -6.22
N GLU A 337 -16.05 -20.32 -6.17
CA GLU A 337 -15.08 -19.87 -7.15
C GLU A 337 -13.72 -19.67 -6.47
N LEU A 338 -12.66 -20.27 -7.01
CA LEU A 338 -11.32 -20.18 -6.48
C LEU A 338 -10.41 -19.34 -7.38
N MET A 339 -9.43 -18.74 -6.77
CA MET A 339 -8.31 -18.13 -7.46
C MET A 339 -7.01 -18.85 -7.08
N TYR A 340 -6.16 -19.02 -8.07
CA TYR A 340 -4.81 -19.54 -7.95
C TYR A 340 -3.86 -18.52 -8.53
N GLU A 341 -2.75 -18.24 -7.85
CA GLU A 341 -1.72 -17.36 -8.38
C GLU A 341 -0.31 -17.89 -8.16
N ALA A 342 0.61 -17.42 -9.01
CA ALA A 342 2.04 -17.55 -8.80
C ALA A 342 2.75 -16.32 -9.33
N TYR A 343 3.69 -15.79 -8.55
CA TYR A 343 4.48 -14.61 -8.89
C TYR A 343 5.96 -14.79 -8.58
N TYR A 344 6.77 -13.94 -9.21
CA TYR A 344 8.17 -13.79 -8.85
C TYR A 344 8.54 -12.32 -8.78
N SER A 345 8.85 -11.82 -7.60
CA SER A 345 9.26 -10.43 -7.38
C SER A 345 10.78 -10.30 -7.50
N TYR A 346 11.26 -9.66 -8.56
CA TYR A 346 12.68 -9.53 -8.87
C TYR A 346 13.16 -8.10 -8.62
N PRO A 347 14.01 -7.84 -7.61
CA PRO A 347 14.64 -6.55 -7.42
C PRO A 347 15.72 -6.33 -8.48
N VAL A 348 15.52 -5.35 -9.35
CA VAL A 348 16.51 -4.94 -10.36
C VAL A 348 17.61 -4.11 -9.72
N ASN A 349 17.23 -3.23 -8.81
CA ASN A 349 18.09 -2.42 -7.94
C ASN A 349 17.26 -1.91 -6.75
N ASP A 350 17.87 -1.08 -5.88
CA ASP A 350 17.24 -0.58 -4.64
C ASP A 350 15.95 0.23 -4.85
N GLY A 351 15.74 0.79 -6.02
CA GLY A 351 14.56 1.59 -6.35
C GLY A 351 13.68 1.01 -7.46
N MET A 352 13.94 -0.24 -7.92
CA MET A 352 13.18 -0.84 -9.03
C MET A 352 12.97 -2.33 -8.83
N THR A 353 11.72 -2.76 -8.89
CA THR A 353 11.31 -4.18 -8.85
C THR A 353 10.45 -4.53 -10.06
N VAL A 354 10.62 -5.75 -10.59
CA VAL A 354 9.77 -6.30 -11.67
C VAL A 354 9.10 -7.56 -11.17
N THR A 355 7.77 -7.59 -11.24
CA THR A 355 6.94 -8.68 -10.72
C THR A 355 6.04 -9.25 -11.81
N PRO A 356 6.46 -10.32 -12.54
CA PRO A 356 5.54 -11.14 -13.30
C PRO A 356 4.58 -11.91 -12.38
N LEU A 357 3.32 -11.96 -12.79
CA LEU A 357 2.23 -12.68 -12.12
C LEU A 357 1.44 -13.47 -13.16
N VAL A 358 1.06 -14.69 -12.80
CA VAL A 358 0.07 -15.50 -13.50
C VAL A 358 -0.99 -15.92 -12.50
N TYR A 359 -2.26 -15.76 -12.88
CA TYR A 359 -3.37 -16.21 -12.06
C TYR A 359 -4.44 -16.93 -12.87
N VAL A 360 -5.23 -17.74 -12.21
CA VAL A 360 -6.46 -18.35 -12.75
C VAL A 360 -7.58 -18.09 -11.75
N LYS A 361 -8.70 -17.54 -12.24
CA LYS A 361 -9.97 -17.41 -11.50
C LYS A 361 -10.99 -18.36 -12.06
N GLU A 362 -11.49 -19.26 -11.24
CA GLU A 362 -12.63 -20.13 -11.58
C GLU A 362 -13.90 -19.31 -11.77
N LYS A 363 -14.77 -19.75 -12.69
CA LYS A 363 -16.06 -19.15 -12.94
C LYS A 363 -17.15 -20.21 -12.80
N ALA A 364 -18.02 -20.02 -11.83
CA ALA A 364 -19.11 -20.95 -11.53
C ALA A 364 -20.26 -20.93 -12.55
N ALA A 365 -20.40 -19.86 -13.34
CA ALA A 365 -21.47 -19.73 -14.30
C ALA A 365 -21.34 -20.75 -15.44
N ALA A 366 -22.34 -21.58 -15.66
CA ALA A 366 -22.34 -22.63 -16.66
C ALA A 366 -22.05 -22.07 -18.08
N GLY A 367 -20.96 -22.55 -18.70
CA GLY A 367 -20.54 -22.12 -20.02
C GLY A 367 -19.62 -20.88 -20.03
N THR A 368 -19.26 -20.36 -18.87
CA THR A 368 -18.23 -19.33 -18.74
C THR A 368 -16.89 -20.03 -18.50
N PRO A 369 -15.86 -19.78 -19.31
CA PRO A 369 -14.53 -20.32 -19.06
C PRO A 369 -13.89 -19.65 -17.84
N ASP A 370 -12.93 -20.34 -17.22
CA ASP A 370 -12.07 -19.76 -16.20
C ASP A 370 -11.23 -18.63 -16.79
N GLU A 371 -10.97 -17.61 -16.01
CA GLU A 371 -10.13 -16.48 -16.41
C GLU A 371 -8.67 -16.79 -16.10
N THR A 372 -7.79 -16.62 -17.08
CA THR A 372 -6.33 -16.73 -16.91
C THR A 372 -5.67 -15.39 -17.21
N GLY A 373 -5.10 -14.77 -16.20
CA GLY A 373 -4.35 -13.51 -16.32
C GLY A 373 -2.84 -13.75 -16.36
N VAL A 374 -2.17 -13.06 -17.27
CA VAL A 374 -0.69 -13.01 -17.33
C VAL A 374 -0.30 -11.55 -17.40
N MET A 375 0.46 -11.10 -16.41
CA MET A 375 0.81 -9.69 -16.29
C MET A 375 2.18 -9.46 -15.64
N VAL A 376 2.71 -8.28 -15.86
CA VAL A 376 3.99 -7.82 -15.28
C VAL A 376 3.80 -6.42 -14.72
N LYS A 377 4.16 -6.23 -13.46
CA LYS A 377 4.27 -4.93 -12.81
C LYS A 377 5.74 -4.54 -12.69
N THR A 378 6.06 -3.29 -13.00
CA THR A 378 7.36 -2.68 -12.73
C THR A 378 7.14 -1.54 -11.76
N SER A 379 7.67 -1.68 -10.56
CA SER A 379 7.54 -0.74 -9.45
C SER A 379 8.82 0.08 -9.29
N PHE A 380 8.67 1.38 -9.11
CA PHE A 380 9.74 2.32 -8.79
C PHE A 380 9.42 2.99 -7.46
N SER A 381 10.42 3.10 -6.57
CA SER A 381 10.32 3.80 -5.28
C SER A 381 11.56 4.66 -5.03
N PHE A 382 11.38 5.91 -4.50
CA PHE A 382 12.47 6.85 -4.24
C PHE A 382 12.05 7.99 -3.28
#